data_07cc18140910a933cc61a831c16111b0
#
_entry.id   07cc18140910a933cc61a831c16111b0
#
_cell.length_a   1.000
_cell.length_b   1.000
_cell.length_c   1.000
_cell.angle_alpha   90.00
_cell.angle_beta   90.00
_cell.angle_gamma   90.00
#
_symmetry.space_group_name_H-M   'P 1'
#
loop_
_entity.id
_entity.type
_entity.pdbx_description
1 polymer ?
#
loop_
_entity_poly.entity_id
_entity_poly.type
_entity_poly.pdbx_seq_one_letter_code
_entity_poly.pdbx_strand_id
1 'polypeptide(L)'
;KKEILKKYPELKNSNFEDDDSGWTNFAIKVDGKYLFRFPRHDEAYNAISKEYKILEVLNKKLPCNIKVPNYIFSNLDGDFPYVGYKLIDGIFLTGEVFEGLTKEEKDKVLNSMSVFLNILHSTDYHELGLEPTNAIEWYKDLYNRVQNICFKYFDDELKYKTMKLFETFFSAETMH
;
A
#
# COMPACT_ATOMS: atom_id res chain seq x y z
N LYS A 1 3.70 -9.72 19.66
CA LYS A 1 4.06 -9.06 20.93
C LYS A 1 5.48 -9.35 21.37
N LYS A 2 5.89 -10.63 21.54
CA LYS A 2 7.23 -10.98 22.02
C LYS A 2 8.35 -10.33 21.21
N GLU A 3 8.26 -10.33 19.88
CA GLU A 3 9.28 -9.75 18.99
C GLU A 3 9.37 -8.22 19.11
N ILE A 4 8.24 -7.53 19.27
CA ILE A 4 8.23 -6.10 19.56
C ILE A 4 8.97 -5.82 20.86
N LEU A 5 8.63 -6.55 21.93
CA LEU A 5 9.20 -6.32 23.25
C LEU A 5 10.70 -6.68 23.37
N LYS A 6 11.22 -7.57 22.51
CA LYS A 6 12.66 -7.85 22.43
C LYS A 6 13.44 -6.59 21.99
N LYS A 7 12.90 -5.85 21.04
CA LYS A 7 13.56 -4.67 20.46
C LYS A 7 13.17 -3.37 21.15
N TYR A 8 11.93 -3.29 21.65
CA TYR A 8 11.32 -2.11 22.28
C TYR A 8 10.75 -2.46 23.67
N PRO A 9 11.63 -2.72 24.68
CA PRO A 9 11.22 -3.14 26.01
C PRO A 9 10.40 -2.06 26.77
N GLU A 10 10.50 -0.81 26.37
CA GLU A 10 9.72 0.30 26.91
C GLU A 10 8.20 0.13 26.72
N LEU A 11 7.78 -0.65 25.72
CA LEU A 11 6.38 -0.97 25.46
C LEU A 11 5.84 -2.10 26.36
N LYS A 12 6.60 -2.57 27.37
CA LYS A 12 6.23 -3.72 28.20
C LYS A 12 4.87 -3.55 28.89
N ASN A 13 4.57 -2.35 29.33
CA ASN A 13 3.34 -2.03 30.07
C ASN A 13 2.20 -1.51 29.18
N SER A 14 2.40 -1.50 27.87
CA SER A 14 1.40 -1.04 26.88
C SER A 14 0.29 -2.07 26.67
N ASN A 15 -0.88 -1.59 26.30
CA ASN A 15 -1.99 -2.42 25.84
C ASN A 15 -1.75 -2.83 24.39
N PHE A 16 -1.87 -4.14 24.09
CA PHE A 16 -1.69 -4.71 22.76
C PHE A 16 -3.01 -5.28 22.27
N GLU A 17 -3.47 -4.84 21.13
CA GLU A 17 -4.70 -5.26 20.48
C GLU A 17 -4.37 -5.83 19.09
N ASP A 18 -4.70 -7.09 18.87
CA ASP A 18 -4.49 -7.77 17.60
C ASP A 18 -5.56 -7.35 16.60
N ASP A 19 -5.17 -7.11 15.35
CA ASP A 19 -6.04 -6.82 14.22
C ASP A 19 -5.70 -7.75 13.05
N ASP A 20 -6.48 -8.81 12.92
CA ASP A 20 -6.31 -9.87 11.91
C ASP A 20 -7.12 -9.64 10.64
N SER A 21 -7.78 -8.50 10.49
CA SER A 21 -8.65 -8.17 9.35
C SER A 21 -7.90 -7.95 8.04
N GLY A 22 -6.58 -7.67 8.10
CA GLY A 22 -5.76 -7.39 6.92
C GLY A 22 -5.38 -8.64 6.12
N TRP A 23 -5.49 -8.56 4.79
CA TRP A 23 -5.12 -9.66 3.87
C TRP A 23 -3.62 -9.89 3.76
N THR A 24 -2.84 -8.83 3.67
CA THR A 24 -1.39 -8.87 3.43
C THR A 24 -0.58 -8.80 4.71
N ASN A 25 -1.12 -8.16 5.75
CA ASN A 25 -0.41 -7.96 7.01
C ASN A 25 -1.30 -8.33 8.20
N PHE A 26 -0.71 -8.99 9.17
CA PHE A 26 -1.23 -9.02 10.52
C PHE A 26 -0.85 -7.71 11.21
N ALA A 27 -1.77 -7.08 11.91
CA ALA A 27 -1.52 -5.82 12.58
C ALA A 27 -1.68 -5.94 14.10
N ILE A 28 -0.89 -5.15 14.83
CA ILE A 28 -1.00 -5.00 16.29
C ILE A 28 -1.08 -3.51 16.60
N LYS A 29 -2.17 -3.10 17.24
CA LYS A 29 -2.31 -1.75 17.81
C LYS A 29 -1.70 -1.75 19.21
N VAL A 30 -0.96 -0.70 19.53
CA VAL A 30 -0.34 -0.53 20.84
C VAL A 30 -0.78 0.81 21.43
N ASP A 31 -1.47 0.74 22.58
CA ASP A 31 -2.07 1.89 23.30
C ASP A 31 -3.02 2.74 22.46
N GLY A 32 -3.62 2.18 21.38
CA GLY A 32 -4.37 2.96 20.40
C GLY A 32 -3.55 4.05 19.70
N LYS A 33 -2.23 4.07 19.89
CA LYS A 33 -1.32 5.11 19.44
C LYS A 33 -0.37 4.68 18.33
N TYR A 34 0.05 3.43 18.36
CA TYR A 34 0.98 2.86 17.38
C TYR A 34 0.34 1.69 16.65
N LEU A 35 0.72 1.49 15.39
CA LEU A 35 0.36 0.32 14.61
C LEU A 35 1.62 -0.40 14.16
N PHE A 36 1.71 -1.69 14.47
CA PHE A 36 2.75 -2.59 13.97
C PHE A 36 2.15 -3.48 12.89
N ARG A 37 2.83 -3.61 11.74
CA ARG A 37 2.41 -4.44 10.61
C ARG A 37 3.42 -5.55 10.39
N PHE A 38 2.95 -6.78 10.40
CA PHE A 38 3.71 -8.00 10.16
C PHE A 38 3.28 -8.59 8.82
N PRO A 39 4.14 -8.66 7.81
CA PRO A 39 3.78 -9.26 6.52
C PRO A 39 3.47 -10.75 6.69
N ARG A 40 2.43 -11.24 6.00
CA ARG A 40 1.96 -12.62 6.09
C ARG A 40 2.66 -13.56 5.11
N HIS A 41 3.30 -13.01 4.07
CA HIS A 41 3.96 -13.73 2.99
C HIS A 41 5.03 -12.86 2.33
N ASP A 42 5.86 -13.48 1.50
CA ASP A 42 7.03 -12.83 0.89
C ASP A 42 6.70 -11.60 0.04
N GLU A 43 5.58 -11.64 -0.71
CA GLU A 43 5.17 -10.46 -1.49
C GLU A 43 4.82 -9.27 -0.59
N ALA A 44 4.16 -9.53 0.56
CA ALA A 44 3.85 -8.48 1.53
C ALA A 44 5.12 -7.94 2.20
N TYR A 45 6.11 -8.81 2.47
CA TYR A 45 7.42 -8.39 2.97
C TYR A 45 8.15 -7.51 1.95
N ASN A 46 8.19 -7.92 0.69
CA ASN A 46 8.80 -7.15 -0.39
C ASN A 46 8.11 -5.78 -0.58
N ALA A 47 6.79 -5.75 -0.47
CA ALA A 47 6.02 -4.51 -0.54
C ALA A 47 6.37 -3.55 0.61
N ILE A 48 6.43 -4.04 1.87
CA ILE A 48 6.83 -3.25 3.04
C ILE A 48 8.27 -2.74 2.89
N SER A 49 9.18 -3.54 2.38
CA SER A 49 10.58 -3.16 2.19
C SER A 49 10.74 -2.02 1.17
N LYS A 50 9.94 -2.05 0.10
CA LYS A 50 9.86 -0.93 -0.88
C LYS A 50 9.20 0.30 -0.26
N GLU A 51 8.07 0.10 0.41
CA GLU A 51 7.30 1.15 1.09
C GLU A 51 8.18 1.90 2.11
N TYR A 52 9.01 1.18 2.88
CA TYR A 52 9.93 1.77 3.85
C TYR A 52 10.83 2.84 3.22
N LYS A 53 11.46 2.52 2.09
CA LYS A 53 12.34 3.43 1.36
C LYS A 53 11.59 4.65 0.80
N ILE A 54 10.42 4.42 0.21
CA ILE A 54 9.59 5.48 -0.38
C ILE A 54 9.08 6.44 0.70
N LEU A 55 8.59 5.92 1.82
CA LEU A 55 8.04 6.73 2.91
C LEU A 55 9.10 7.62 3.56
N GLU A 56 10.36 7.18 3.63
CA GLU A 56 11.45 8.01 4.14
C GLU A 56 11.63 9.29 3.30
N VAL A 57 11.50 9.18 1.98
CA VAL A 57 11.57 10.34 1.07
C VAL A 57 10.30 11.17 1.13
N LEU A 58 9.13 10.54 1.13
CA LEU A 58 7.85 11.23 1.18
C LEU A 58 7.69 12.06 2.47
N ASN A 59 8.10 11.53 3.61
CA ASN A 59 8.08 12.26 4.88
C ASN A 59 8.95 13.54 4.88
N LYS A 60 9.97 13.61 3.99
CA LYS A 60 10.83 14.79 3.82
C LYS A 60 10.28 15.79 2.80
N LYS A 61 9.58 15.31 1.76
CA LYS A 61 9.13 16.13 0.62
C LYS A 61 7.69 16.62 0.74
N LEU A 62 6.84 15.90 1.47
CA LEU A 62 5.42 16.25 1.61
C LEU A 62 5.23 17.50 2.50
N PRO A 63 4.29 18.39 2.15
CA PRO A 63 3.89 19.48 3.02
C PRO A 63 3.27 18.94 4.32
N CYS A 64 3.41 19.67 5.42
CA CYS A 64 3.05 19.24 6.78
C CYS A 64 1.56 18.85 6.99
N ASN A 65 0.68 19.31 6.12
CA ASN A 65 -0.75 18.97 6.12
C ASN A 65 -1.05 17.64 5.42
N ILE A 66 -0.09 17.03 4.71
CA ILE A 66 -0.24 15.70 4.11
C ILE A 66 0.64 14.73 4.89
N LYS A 67 0.02 13.79 5.57
CA LYS A 67 0.71 12.84 6.43
C LYS A 67 0.74 11.47 5.78
N VAL A 68 1.89 10.82 5.86
CA VAL A 68 2.08 9.40 5.50
C VAL A 68 2.68 8.68 6.72
N PRO A 69 2.60 7.34 6.79
CA PRO A 69 3.27 6.59 7.84
C PRO A 69 4.74 6.95 7.94
N ASN A 70 5.23 7.14 9.17
CA ASN A 70 6.65 7.28 9.45
C ASN A 70 7.09 6.10 10.31
N TYR A 71 7.85 5.18 9.73
CA TYR A 71 8.29 3.95 10.40
C TYR A 71 9.35 4.24 11.45
N ILE A 72 8.90 4.49 12.68
CA ILE A 72 9.77 4.72 13.84
C ILE A 72 10.17 3.41 14.52
N PHE A 73 9.49 2.32 14.21
CA PHE A 73 9.80 0.97 14.67
C PHE A 73 10.02 0.08 13.46
N SER A 74 11.06 -0.73 13.45
CA SER A 74 11.30 -1.69 12.38
C SER A 74 12.14 -2.88 12.84
N ASN A 75 11.94 -4.03 12.24
CA ASN A 75 12.76 -5.22 12.37
C ASN A 75 12.61 -6.06 11.10
N LEU A 76 13.16 -5.56 9.98
CA LEU A 76 12.99 -6.21 8.69
C LEU A 76 13.89 -7.44 8.51
N ASP A 77 15.04 -7.48 9.19
CA ASP A 77 16.02 -8.57 9.07
C ASP A 77 15.80 -9.71 10.09
N GLY A 78 14.76 -9.63 10.92
CA GLY A 78 14.47 -10.64 11.93
C GLY A 78 13.61 -11.79 11.40
N ASP A 79 13.55 -12.89 12.17
CA ASP A 79 12.71 -14.07 11.87
C ASP A 79 11.22 -13.71 11.70
N PHE A 80 10.76 -12.67 12.36
CA PHE A 80 9.41 -12.12 12.28
C PHE A 80 9.51 -10.64 11.88
N PRO A 81 9.63 -10.33 10.58
CA PRO A 81 9.79 -8.97 10.11
C PRO A 81 8.56 -8.12 10.41
N TYR A 82 8.78 -6.86 10.77
CA TYR A 82 7.71 -5.90 10.99
C TYR A 82 8.19 -4.47 10.82
N VAL A 83 7.23 -3.60 10.61
CA VAL A 83 7.36 -2.14 10.70
C VAL A 83 6.29 -1.59 11.64
N GLY A 84 6.56 -0.44 12.24
CA GLY A 84 5.60 0.20 13.12
C GLY A 84 5.68 1.72 13.05
N TYR A 85 4.54 2.37 13.21
CA TYR A 85 4.41 3.81 13.12
C TYR A 85 3.33 4.33 14.07
N LYS A 86 3.39 5.63 14.34
CA LYS A 86 2.33 6.31 15.06
C LYS A 86 1.09 6.40 14.17
N LEU A 87 -0.07 5.98 14.68
CA LEU A 87 -1.33 6.10 13.96
C LEU A 87 -1.56 7.56 13.53
N ILE A 88 -2.02 7.72 12.31
CA ILE A 88 -2.44 9.00 11.77
C ILE A 88 -3.89 9.19 12.14
N ASP A 89 -4.19 10.26 12.84
CA ASP A 89 -5.56 10.59 13.21
C ASP A 89 -6.38 10.96 11.98
N GLY A 90 -7.61 10.46 11.89
CA GLY A 90 -8.51 10.73 10.79
C GLY A 90 -9.63 9.71 10.68
N ILE A 91 -10.43 9.88 9.64
CA ILE A 91 -11.50 8.96 9.27
C ILE A 91 -11.21 8.39 7.88
N PHE A 92 -11.69 7.19 7.62
CA PHE A 92 -11.60 6.61 6.28
C PHE A 92 -12.45 7.42 5.30
N LEU A 93 -11.84 7.85 4.20
CA LEU A 93 -12.54 8.52 3.12
C LEU A 93 -13.26 7.48 2.26
N THR A 94 -14.45 7.06 2.71
CA THR A 94 -15.35 6.22 1.90
C THR A 94 -16.08 7.08 0.88
N GLY A 95 -16.73 6.44 -0.12
CA GLY A 95 -17.58 7.16 -1.07
C GLY A 95 -18.69 7.96 -0.37
N GLU A 96 -19.33 7.38 0.65
CA GLU A 96 -20.37 8.04 1.44
C GLU A 96 -19.82 9.28 2.18
N VAL A 97 -18.67 9.15 2.84
CA VAL A 97 -18.01 10.29 3.51
C VAL A 97 -17.67 11.37 2.50
N PHE A 98 -17.10 11.02 1.35
CA PHE A 98 -16.75 11.98 0.31
C PHE A 98 -17.98 12.71 -0.24
N GLU A 99 -19.07 11.99 -0.53
CA GLU A 99 -20.31 12.60 -1.01
C GLU A 99 -20.93 13.58 0.01
N GLY A 100 -20.78 13.30 1.29
CA GLY A 100 -21.24 14.17 2.39
C GLY A 100 -20.42 15.46 2.58
N LEU A 101 -19.23 15.57 1.97
CA LEU A 101 -18.38 16.77 2.07
C LEU A 101 -18.95 17.94 1.28
N THR A 102 -18.73 19.15 1.80
CA THR A 102 -18.96 20.39 1.04
C THR A 102 -18.04 20.48 -0.18
N LYS A 103 -18.38 21.32 -1.14
CA LYS A 103 -17.53 21.54 -2.32
C LYS A 103 -16.12 21.97 -1.93
N GLU A 104 -15.99 22.87 -0.98
CA GLU A 104 -14.68 23.35 -0.51
C GLU A 104 -13.84 22.23 0.13
N GLU A 105 -14.47 21.34 0.91
CA GLU A 105 -13.79 20.19 1.50
C GLU A 105 -13.37 19.17 0.43
N LYS A 106 -14.24 18.88 -0.55
CA LYS A 106 -13.91 18.04 -1.71
C LYS A 106 -12.69 18.59 -2.46
N ASP A 107 -12.69 19.90 -2.74
CA ASP A 107 -11.58 20.55 -3.42
C ASP A 107 -10.26 20.45 -2.62
N LYS A 108 -10.31 20.61 -1.30
CA LYS A 108 -9.14 20.41 -0.42
C LYS A 108 -8.61 18.97 -0.46
N VAL A 109 -9.49 17.99 -0.41
CA VAL A 109 -9.13 16.57 -0.50
C VAL A 109 -8.47 16.28 -1.85
N LEU A 110 -9.11 16.67 -2.96
CA LEU A 110 -8.61 16.44 -4.31
C LEU A 110 -7.25 17.13 -4.53
N ASN A 111 -7.10 18.36 -4.05
CA ASN A 111 -5.83 19.08 -4.14
C ASN A 111 -4.73 18.37 -3.33
N SER A 112 -5.02 17.90 -2.11
CA SER A 112 -4.06 17.16 -1.30
C SER A 112 -3.64 15.85 -1.96
N MET A 113 -4.58 15.11 -2.56
CA MET A 113 -4.30 13.90 -3.32
C MET A 113 -3.43 14.21 -4.55
N SER A 114 -3.74 15.27 -5.29
CA SER A 114 -2.95 15.70 -6.45
C SER A 114 -1.51 16.05 -6.07
N VAL A 115 -1.32 16.80 -4.99
CA VAL A 115 0.01 17.14 -4.47
C VAL A 115 0.78 15.89 -4.06
N PHE A 116 0.13 14.98 -3.34
CA PHE A 116 0.73 13.70 -2.94
C PHE A 116 1.18 12.87 -4.14
N LEU A 117 0.29 12.68 -5.13
CA LEU A 117 0.59 11.89 -6.33
C LEU A 117 1.70 12.53 -7.16
N ASN A 118 1.71 13.85 -7.32
CA ASN A 118 2.76 14.54 -8.06
C ASN A 118 4.13 14.35 -7.39
N ILE A 119 4.21 14.45 -6.06
CA ILE A 119 5.46 14.23 -5.33
C ILE A 119 5.88 12.76 -5.43
N LEU A 120 4.95 11.81 -5.28
CA LEU A 120 5.23 10.38 -5.40
C LEU A 120 5.77 10.03 -6.79
N HIS A 121 5.08 10.48 -7.85
CA HIS A 121 5.47 10.17 -9.25
C HIS A 121 6.73 10.89 -9.70
N SER A 122 7.06 12.05 -9.10
CA SER A 122 8.32 12.75 -9.36
C SER A 122 9.51 12.24 -8.55
N THR A 123 9.31 11.28 -7.66
CA THR A 123 10.39 10.69 -6.88
C THR A 123 11.15 9.68 -7.73
N ASP A 124 12.45 9.89 -7.89
CA ASP A 124 13.31 8.97 -8.63
C ASP A 124 13.48 7.66 -7.85
N TYR A 125 12.92 6.60 -8.38
CA TYR A 125 13.00 5.26 -7.76
C TYR A 125 14.40 4.64 -7.85
N HIS A 126 15.23 5.04 -8.82
CA HIS A 126 16.62 4.59 -8.93
C HIS A 126 17.46 5.07 -7.74
N GLU A 127 17.27 6.32 -7.28
CA GLU A 127 17.93 6.85 -6.08
C GLU A 127 17.57 6.05 -4.82
N LEU A 128 16.42 5.37 -4.83
CA LEU A 128 15.95 4.50 -3.74
C LEU A 128 16.47 3.06 -3.86
N GLY A 129 17.22 2.74 -4.91
CA GLY A 129 17.63 1.37 -5.23
C GLY A 129 16.42 0.46 -5.44
N LEU A 130 15.38 0.98 -6.10
CA LEU A 130 14.19 0.23 -6.49
C LEU A 130 14.27 -0.10 -7.97
N GLU A 131 13.92 -1.34 -8.32
CA GLU A 131 13.80 -1.73 -9.71
C GLU A 131 12.38 -1.47 -10.21
N PRO A 132 12.21 -0.99 -11.45
CA PRO A 132 10.90 -0.82 -12.05
C PRO A 132 10.24 -2.20 -12.19
N THR A 133 8.97 -2.27 -11.90
CA THR A 133 8.18 -3.45 -12.26
C THR A 133 7.93 -3.41 -13.76
N ASN A 134 8.28 -4.49 -14.47
CA ASN A 134 7.86 -4.63 -15.86
C ASN A 134 6.34 -4.80 -15.90
N ALA A 135 5.64 -3.69 -16.07
CA ALA A 135 4.19 -3.67 -16.04
C ALA A 135 3.59 -4.55 -17.14
N ILE A 136 4.21 -4.60 -18.33
CA ILE A 136 3.73 -5.42 -19.44
C ILE A 136 3.78 -6.90 -19.09
N GLU A 137 4.90 -7.37 -18.53
CA GLU A 137 5.03 -8.78 -18.11
C GLU A 137 4.06 -9.10 -16.97
N TRP A 138 3.89 -8.22 -16.01
CA TRP A 138 2.94 -8.40 -14.94
C TRP A 138 1.49 -8.53 -15.46
N TYR A 139 1.08 -7.67 -16.40
CA TYR A 139 -0.25 -7.75 -17.00
C TYR A 139 -0.42 -8.98 -17.93
N LYS A 140 0.63 -9.44 -18.58
CA LYS A 140 0.60 -10.72 -19.33
C LYS A 140 0.40 -11.91 -18.39
N ASP A 141 1.12 -11.95 -17.28
CA ASP A 141 0.91 -12.97 -16.26
C ASP A 141 -0.49 -12.93 -15.67
N LEU A 142 -0.99 -11.73 -15.33
CA LEU A 142 -2.38 -11.55 -14.88
C LEU A 142 -3.37 -12.11 -15.90
N TYR A 143 -3.20 -11.80 -17.19
CA TYR A 143 -4.08 -12.31 -18.24
C TYR A 143 -4.05 -13.84 -18.35
N ASN A 144 -2.87 -14.43 -18.31
CA ASN A 144 -2.70 -15.89 -18.30
C ASN A 144 -3.43 -16.52 -17.08
N ARG A 145 -3.32 -15.93 -15.92
CA ARG A 145 -4.02 -16.39 -14.71
C ARG A 145 -5.54 -16.26 -14.85
N VAL A 146 -6.04 -15.16 -15.40
CA VAL A 146 -7.47 -14.96 -15.69
C VAL A 146 -7.98 -16.03 -16.65
N GLN A 147 -7.25 -16.31 -17.73
CA GLN A 147 -7.63 -17.36 -18.67
C GLN A 147 -7.68 -18.75 -18.01
N ASN A 148 -6.64 -19.11 -17.25
CA ASN A 148 -6.54 -20.42 -16.65
C ASN A 148 -7.52 -20.66 -15.48
N ILE A 149 -7.82 -19.61 -14.70
CA ILE A 149 -8.62 -19.73 -13.48
C ILE A 149 -10.07 -19.30 -13.71
N CYS A 150 -10.29 -18.16 -14.41
CA CYS A 150 -11.60 -17.51 -14.46
C CYS A 150 -12.43 -17.92 -15.68
N PHE A 151 -11.80 -18.20 -16.84
CA PHE A 151 -12.53 -18.46 -18.07
C PHE A 151 -13.51 -19.64 -18.00
N LYS A 152 -13.25 -20.62 -17.16
CA LYS A 152 -14.18 -21.74 -16.91
C LYS A 152 -15.51 -21.31 -16.27
N TYR A 153 -15.55 -20.12 -15.67
CA TYR A 153 -16.75 -19.55 -15.04
C TYR A 153 -17.43 -18.46 -15.90
N PHE A 154 -16.77 -18.03 -17.00
CA PHE A 154 -17.27 -16.99 -17.87
C PHE A 154 -18.11 -17.59 -18.99
N ASP A 155 -19.17 -16.91 -19.37
CA ASP A 155 -19.84 -17.14 -20.65
C ASP A 155 -18.97 -16.65 -21.83
N ASP A 156 -19.38 -16.94 -23.05
CA ASP A 156 -18.60 -16.61 -24.24
C ASP A 156 -18.53 -15.10 -24.49
N GLU A 157 -19.55 -14.34 -24.10
CA GLU A 157 -19.57 -12.87 -24.20
C GLU A 157 -18.56 -12.23 -23.27
N LEU A 158 -18.49 -12.67 -22.01
CA LEU A 158 -17.56 -12.17 -21.02
C LEU A 158 -16.13 -12.56 -21.37
N LYS A 159 -15.89 -13.81 -21.87
CA LYS A 159 -14.59 -14.21 -22.39
C LYS A 159 -14.13 -13.27 -23.51
N TYR A 160 -15.00 -13.04 -24.49
CA TYR A 160 -14.67 -12.16 -25.62
C TYR A 160 -14.36 -10.73 -25.17
N LYS A 161 -15.17 -10.17 -24.28
CA LYS A 161 -14.93 -8.82 -23.72
C LYS A 161 -13.58 -8.74 -22.98
N THR A 162 -13.27 -9.77 -22.19
CA THR A 162 -12.01 -9.86 -21.45
C THR A 162 -10.83 -9.95 -22.39
N MET A 163 -10.89 -10.80 -23.42
CA MET A 163 -9.84 -10.92 -24.43
C MET A 163 -9.61 -9.58 -25.14
N LYS A 164 -10.69 -8.92 -25.59
CA LYS A 164 -10.62 -7.61 -26.25
C LYS A 164 -10.03 -6.53 -25.37
N LEU A 165 -10.35 -6.53 -24.07
CA LEU A 165 -9.78 -5.58 -23.12
C LEU A 165 -8.24 -5.73 -23.08
N PHE A 166 -7.72 -6.94 -22.89
CA PHE A 166 -6.28 -7.18 -22.83
C PHE A 166 -5.57 -6.97 -24.18
N GLU A 167 -6.17 -7.37 -25.30
CA GLU A 167 -5.67 -7.08 -26.65
C GLU A 167 -5.52 -5.57 -26.86
N THR A 168 -6.56 -4.79 -26.55
CA THR A 168 -6.55 -3.32 -26.67
C THR A 168 -5.48 -2.72 -25.75
N PHE A 169 -5.39 -3.20 -24.51
CA PHE A 169 -4.38 -2.74 -23.57
C PHE A 169 -2.95 -3.01 -24.06
N PHE A 170 -2.66 -4.21 -24.55
CA PHE A 170 -1.32 -4.58 -25.03
C PHE A 170 -0.95 -3.91 -26.39
N SER A 171 -1.93 -3.47 -27.17
CA SER A 171 -1.70 -2.78 -28.44
C SER A 171 -1.61 -1.24 -28.31
N ALA A 172 -1.85 -0.71 -27.10
CA ALA A 172 -1.81 0.76 -26.88
C ALA A 172 -0.36 1.27 -26.99
N GLU A 173 -0.14 2.28 -27.84
CA GLU A 173 1.18 2.91 -28.08
C GLU A 173 1.77 3.61 -26.84
N THR A 174 0.99 3.82 -25.81
CA THR A 174 1.38 4.52 -24.55
C THR A 174 2.14 3.63 -23.56
N MET A 175 2.48 2.39 -23.92
CA MET A 175 3.14 1.44 -23.04
C MET A 175 4.68 1.36 -23.24
N HIS A 176 5.24 2.40 -23.83
CA HIS A 176 6.70 2.52 -24.06
C HIS A 176 7.34 3.55 -23.12
#